data_74a969d0665632d0fe9e75f4d45301a6
#
_entry.id   74a969d0665632d0fe9e75f4d45301a6
#
_cell.length_a   1.000
_cell.length_b   1.000
_cell.length_c   1.000
_cell.angle_alpha   90.00
_cell.angle_beta   90.00
_cell.angle_gamma   90.00
#
_symmetry.space_group_name_H-M   'P 1'
#
loop_
_entity.id
_entity.type
_entity.pdbx_description
1 polymer ?
#
loop_
_entity_poly.entity_id
_entity_poly.type
_entity_poly.pdbx_seq_one_letter_code
_entity_poly.pdbx_strand_id
1 'polypeptide(L)'
;MRSNISAGIIAGLIAGVGFGIMMTVMHAPTPDGGSMPMMGMVAQVVGSSSLAVGWLYHLFNSAVIGGLFGGILGTRIGGYGSGAGWGAAYGVLWWVLGGLILMPVFLGMPAFAPLQMPMMRPVAFASLIGHVIFGVIVGGAFVPLRRRASQAPLGAARHA
;
A
#
# COMPACT_ATOMS: atom_id res chain seq x y z
N MET A 1 -16.92 12.80 5.79
CA MET A 1 -15.49 12.59 5.99
C MET A 1 -15.17 11.22 6.62
N ARG A 2 -15.80 10.87 7.77
CA ARG A 2 -15.57 9.55 8.43
C ARG A 2 -15.86 8.35 7.52
N SER A 3 -16.94 8.37 6.73
CA SER A 3 -17.28 7.29 5.77
C SER A 3 -16.24 7.11 4.65
N ASN A 4 -15.57 8.18 4.21
CA ASN A 4 -14.51 8.08 3.22
C ASN A 4 -13.24 7.45 3.79
N ILE A 5 -12.88 7.79 5.02
CA ILE A 5 -11.71 7.22 5.69
C ILE A 5 -11.91 5.71 5.91
N SER A 6 -13.06 5.29 6.45
CA SER A 6 -13.34 3.87 6.67
C SER A 6 -13.41 3.07 5.36
N ALA A 7 -14.03 3.62 4.31
CA ALA A 7 -14.01 3.01 2.98
C ALA A 7 -12.58 2.89 2.42
N GLY A 8 -11.75 3.92 2.65
CA GLY A 8 -10.33 3.92 2.28
C GLY A 8 -9.53 2.86 3.03
N ILE A 9 -9.72 2.72 4.36
CA ILE A 9 -9.06 1.69 5.16
C ILE A 9 -9.36 0.28 4.61
N ILE A 10 -10.63 -0.02 4.36
CA ILE A 10 -11.04 -1.32 3.83
C ILE A 10 -10.46 -1.54 2.43
N ALA A 11 -10.51 -0.53 1.55
CA ALA A 11 -9.93 -0.59 0.21
C ALA A 11 -8.40 -0.82 0.27
N GLY A 12 -7.72 -0.15 1.20
CA GLY A 12 -6.29 -0.32 1.46
C GLY A 12 -5.94 -1.72 1.93
N LEU A 13 -6.73 -2.31 2.84
CA LEU A 13 -6.54 -3.69 3.28
C LEU A 13 -6.73 -4.69 2.14
N ILE A 14 -7.77 -4.52 1.31
CA ILE A 14 -8.00 -5.37 0.12
C ILE A 14 -6.79 -5.32 -0.82
N ALA A 15 -6.34 -4.11 -1.16
CA ALA A 15 -5.17 -3.90 -2.02
C ALA A 15 -3.89 -4.43 -1.36
N GLY A 16 -3.76 -4.24 -0.04
CA GLY A 16 -2.63 -4.71 0.76
C GLY A 16 -2.47 -6.22 0.75
N VAL A 17 -3.56 -6.98 0.80
CA VAL A 17 -3.49 -8.44 0.67
C VAL A 17 -2.89 -8.83 -0.69
N GLY A 18 -3.38 -8.26 -1.79
CA GLY A 18 -2.86 -8.54 -3.13
C GLY A 18 -1.38 -8.16 -3.28
N PHE A 19 -1.01 -6.97 -2.84
CA PHE A 19 0.38 -6.51 -2.88
C PHE A 19 1.29 -7.31 -1.96
N GLY A 20 0.81 -7.71 -0.78
CA GLY A 20 1.54 -8.55 0.16
C GLY A 20 1.83 -9.94 -0.38
N ILE A 21 0.88 -10.58 -1.08
CA ILE A 21 1.11 -11.85 -1.78
C ILE A 21 2.23 -11.67 -2.80
N MET A 22 2.17 -10.62 -3.62
CA MET A 22 3.21 -10.33 -4.60
C MET A 22 4.59 -10.16 -3.93
N MET A 23 4.69 -9.39 -2.85
CA MET A 23 5.95 -9.20 -2.11
C MET A 23 6.46 -10.47 -1.42
N THR A 24 5.60 -11.43 -1.14
CA THR A 24 6.00 -12.71 -0.56
C THR A 24 6.66 -13.63 -1.60
N VAL A 25 6.19 -13.58 -2.85
CA VAL A 25 6.76 -14.40 -3.95
C VAL A 25 7.91 -13.71 -4.68
N MET A 26 7.99 -12.39 -4.63
CA MET A 26 9.09 -11.63 -5.21
C MET A 26 10.29 -11.62 -4.26
N HIS A 27 11.48 -11.82 -4.82
CA HIS A 27 12.73 -11.85 -4.06
C HIS A 27 13.62 -10.66 -4.44
N ALA A 28 14.31 -10.13 -3.44
CA ALA A 28 15.34 -9.12 -3.58
C ALA A 28 16.71 -9.72 -3.27
N PRO A 29 17.78 -9.32 -3.98
CA PRO A 29 19.13 -9.76 -3.67
C PRO A 29 19.57 -9.25 -2.31
N THR A 30 20.35 -10.06 -1.59
CA THR A 30 20.95 -9.72 -0.31
C THR A 30 22.45 -9.45 -0.45
N PRO A 31 23.08 -8.66 0.45
CA PRO A 31 24.50 -8.31 0.35
C PRO A 31 25.46 -9.48 0.37
N ASP A 32 25.07 -10.62 0.95
CA ASP A 32 25.83 -11.88 1.00
C ASP A 32 25.74 -12.71 -0.29
N GLY A 33 25.09 -12.18 -1.35
CA GLY A 33 24.90 -12.86 -2.62
C GLY A 33 23.69 -13.81 -2.66
N GLY A 34 22.90 -13.87 -1.59
CA GLY A 34 21.65 -14.62 -1.53
C GLY A 34 20.46 -13.83 -2.07
N SER A 35 19.27 -14.29 -1.72
CA SER A 35 18.01 -13.57 -1.97
C SER A 35 17.01 -13.82 -0.84
N MET A 36 16.12 -12.86 -0.60
CA MET A 36 15.06 -13.00 0.37
C MET A 36 13.72 -12.47 -0.18
N PRO A 37 12.56 -12.96 0.30
CA PRO A 37 11.28 -12.38 -0.05
C PRO A 37 11.25 -10.89 0.28
N MET A 38 10.67 -10.06 -0.58
CA MET A 38 10.52 -8.63 -0.29
C MET A 38 9.72 -8.37 0.99
N MET A 39 8.78 -9.27 1.33
CA MET A 39 8.06 -9.23 2.61
C MET A 39 9.01 -9.40 3.81
N GLY A 40 10.12 -10.12 3.66
CA GLY A 40 11.19 -10.20 4.67
C GLY A 40 11.89 -8.86 4.88
N MET A 41 12.15 -8.10 3.80
CA MET A 41 12.70 -6.74 3.93
C MET A 41 11.73 -5.81 4.66
N VAL A 42 10.41 -5.97 4.43
CA VAL A 42 9.38 -5.21 5.17
C VAL A 42 9.42 -5.55 6.67
N ALA A 43 9.66 -6.82 7.04
CA ALA A 43 9.84 -7.21 8.43
C ALA A 43 11.10 -6.56 9.05
N GLN A 44 12.19 -6.48 8.30
CA GLN A 44 13.44 -5.86 8.75
C GLN A 44 13.29 -4.36 9.05
N VAL A 45 12.37 -3.64 8.39
CA VAL A 45 12.06 -2.23 8.69
C VAL A 45 11.68 -2.04 10.17
N VAL A 46 11.07 -3.04 10.79
CA VAL A 46 10.68 -3.03 12.21
C VAL A 46 11.58 -3.94 13.06
N GLY A 47 12.79 -4.27 12.57
CA GLY A 47 13.77 -5.05 13.31
C GLY A 47 13.43 -6.54 13.48
N SER A 48 12.60 -7.12 12.62
CA SER A 48 12.18 -8.51 12.71
C SER A 48 12.62 -9.31 11.47
N SER A 49 12.89 -10.61 11.67
CA SER A 49 13.10 -11.58 10.58
C SER A 49 11.84 -12.41 10.27
N SER A 50 10.76 -12.22 11.01
CA SER A 50 9.52 -12.98 10.85
C SER A 50 8.66 -12.44 9.71
N LEU A 51 8.33 -13.29 8.74
CA LEU A 51 7.39 -12.92 7.66
C LEU A 51 6.01 -12.54 8.20
N ALA A 52 5.55 -13.15 9.31
CA ALA A 52 4.28 -12.79 9.93
C ALA A 52 4.31 -11.34 10.44
N VAL A 53 5.42 -10.89 11.03
CA VAL A 53 5.60 -9.48 11.44
C VAL A 53 5.62 -8.57 10.22
N GLY A 54 6.30 -8.97 9.13
CA GLY A 54 6.29 -8.25 7.87
C GLY A 54 4.86 -8.05 7.33
N TRP A 55 4.05 -9.12 7.34
CA TRP A 55 2.65 -9.06 6.92
C TRP A 55 1.80 -8.14 7.81
N LEU A 56 1.94 -8.22 9.14
CA LEU A 56 1.20 -7.35 10.06
C LEU A 56 1.54 -5.87 9.83
N TYR A 57 2.83 -5.56 9.72
CA TYR A 57 3.29 -4.20 9.46
C TYR A 57 2.85 -3.70 8.09
N HIS A 58 2.92 -4.56 7.06
CA HIS A 58 2.43 -4.23 5.72
C HIS A 58 0.93 -3.93 5.68
N LEU A 59 0.10 -4.77 6.33
CA LEU A 59 -1.34 -4.55 6.39
C LEU A 59 -1.70 -3.32 7.22
N PHE A 60 -0.98 -3.05 8.31
CA PHE A 60 -1.13 -1.81 9.06
C PHE A 60 -0.86 -0.58 8.17
N ASN A 61 0.27 -0.55 7.46
CA ASN A 61 0.58 0.51 6.51
C ASN A 61 -0.48 0.63 5.41
N SER A 62 -0.95 -0.50 4.88
CA SER A 62 -1.99 -0.53 3.85
C SER A 62 -3.31 0.09 4.34
N ALA A 63 -3.68 -0.16 5.60
CA ALA A 63 -4.85 0.45 6.23
C ALA A 63 -4.67 1.97 6.39
N VAL A 64 -3.52 2.41 6.88
CA VAL A 64 -3.19 3.84 7.04
C VAL A 64 -3.19 4.55 5.68
N ILE A 65 -2.48 3.99 4.70
CA ILE A 65 -2.35 4.53 3.34
C ILE A 65 -3.73 4.61 2.67
N GLY A 66 -4.54 3.56 2.80
CA GLY A 66 -5.91 3.56 2.28
C GLY A 66 -6.81 4.58 2.99
N GLY A 67 -6.67 4.73 4.30
CA GLY A 67 -7.39 5.75 5.08
C GLY A 67 -7.05 7.18 4.64
N LEU A 68 -5.75 7.45 4.40
CA LEU A 68 -5.27 8.73 3.85
C LEU A 68 -5.82 8.97 2.44
N PHE A 69 -5.83 7.94 1.57
CA PHE A 69 -6.46 8.03 0.25
C PHE A 69 -7.90 8.47 0.34
N GLY A 70 -8.70 7.80 1.18
CA GLY A 70 -10.11 8.14 1.39
C GLY A 70 -10.32 9.54 1.97
N GLY A 71 -9.48 9.96 2.92
CA GLY A 71 -9.55 11.27 3.57
C GLY A 71 -9.18 12.43 2.64
N ILE A 72 -8.13 12.26 1.84
CA ILE A 72 -7.56 13.33 0.99
C ILE A 72 -8.24 13.37 -0.39
N LEU A 73 -8.42 12.21 -1.01
CA LEU A 73 -8.87 12.10 -2.40
C LEU A 73 -10.34 11.69 -2.52
N GLY A 74 -10.97 11.22 -1.45
CA GLY A 74 -12.32 10.67 -1.50
C GLY A 74 -13.38 11.57 -2.13
N THR A 75 -13.28 12.89 -1.95
CA THR A 75 -14.21 13.86 -2.57
C THR A 75 -13.98 14.06 -4.07
N ARG A 76 -12.78 13.73 -4.57
CA ARG A 76 -12.41 13.88 -6.00
C ARG A 76 -12.78 12.66 -6.84
N ILE A 77 -13.17 11.55 -6.20
CA ILE A 77 -13.47 10.30 -6.89
C ILE A 77 -14.96 10.25 -7.21
N GLY A 78 -15.30 10.45 -8.50
CA GLY A 78 -16.69 10.39 -8.99
C GLY A 78 -17.12 8.97 -9.44
N GLY A 79 -16.18 8.10 -9.82
CA GLY A 79 -16.46 6.76 -10.34
C GLY A 79 -15.19 5.93 -10.52
N TYR A 80 -15.33 4.76 -11.15
CA TYR A 80 -14.21 3.82 -11.30
C TYR A 80 -13.02 4.39 -12.09
N GLY A 81 -13.27 5.13 -13.19
CA GLY A 81 -12.20 5.74 -13.99
C GLY A 81 -11.37 6.74 -13.18
N SER A 82 -12.02 7.68 -12.47
CA SER A 82 -11.32 8.62 -11.60
C SER A 82 -10.68 7.92 -10.39
N GLY A 83 -11.32 6.87 -9.86
CA GLY A 83 -10.75 6.06 -8.78
C GLY A 83 -9.46 5.39 -9.21
N ALA A 84 -9.45 4.72 -10.36
CA ALA A 84 -8.25 4.07 -10.90
C ALA A 84 -7.14 5.08 -11.22
N GLY A 85 -7.46 6.22 -11.85
CA GLY A 85 -6.48 7.24 -12.21
C GLY A 85 -5.82 7.89 -10.98
N TRP A 86 -6.63 8.36 -10.01
CA TRP A 86 -6.11 8.89 -8.74
C TRP A 86 -5.39 7.82 -7.93
N GLY A 87 -5.90 6.58 -7.95
CA GLY A 87 -5.26 5.45 -7.30
C GLY A 87 -3.88 5.16 -7.88
N ALA A 88 -3.74 5.11 -9.21
CA ALA A 88 -2.44 4.90 -9.86
C ALA A 88 -1.42 6.00 -9.49
N ALA A 89 -1.83 7.28 -9.57
CA ALA A 89 -0.97 8.40 -9.19
C ALA A 89 -0.56 8.32 -7.71
N TYR A 90 -1.48 7.93 -6.83
CA TYR A 90 -1.24 7.71 -5.42
C TYR A 90 -0.29 6.54 -5.16
N GLY A 91 -0.41 5.46 -5.94
CA GLY A 91 0.52 4.34 -5.91
C GLY A 91 1.94 4.76 -6.29
N VAL A 92 2.12 5.57 -7.34
CA VAL A 92 3.43 6.15 -7.71
C VAL A 92 3.98 7.02 -6.58
N LEU A 93 3.15 7.85 -5.95
CA LEU A 93 3.57 8.66 -4.79
C LEU A 93 4.13 7.76 -3.67
N TRP A 94 3.42 6.70 -3.32
CA TRP A 94 3.87 5.78 -2.26
C TRP A 94 5.06 4.91 -2.67
N TRP A 95 5.22 4.62 -3.95
CA TRP A 95 6.46 4.02 -4.43
C TRP A 95 7.67 4.93 -4.19
N VAL A 96 7.54 6.23 -4.47
CA VAL A 96 8.63 7.19 -4.21
C VAL A 96 8.88 7.31 -2.70
N LEU A 97 7.82 7.61 -1.92
CA LEU A 97 7.95 7.84 -0.49
C LEU A 97 8.30 6.56 0.27
N GLY A 98 7.54 5.49 0.06
CA GLY A 98 7.70 4.22 0.78
C GLY A 98 8.86 3.38 0.23
N GLY A 99 8.84 3.10 -1.08
CA GLY A 99 9.77 2.16 -1.71
C GLY A 99 11.17 2.73 -1.96
N LEU A 100 11.29 4.02 -2.31
CA LEU A 100 12.58 4.62 -2.65
C LEU A 100 13.19 5.46 -1.52
N ILE A 101 12.41 5.96 -0.58
CA ILE A 101 12.91 6.82 0.48
C ILE A 101 12.83 6.11 1.85
N LEU A 102 11.62 5.87 2.36
CA LEU A 102 11.45 5.40 3.74
C LEU A 102 12.04 4.02 3.97
N MET A 103 11.70 3.04 3.13
CA MET A 103 12.17 1.67 3.30
C MET A 103 13.71 1.57 3.24
N PRO A 104 14.41 2.12 2.22
CA PRO A 104 15.87 2.13 2.21
C PRO A 104 16.46 2.78 3.45
N VAL A 105 15.96 3.96 3.84
CA VAL A 105 16.48 4.68 5.02
C VAL A 105 16.32 3.88 6.32
N PHE A 106 15.16 3.25 6.54
CA PHE A 106 14.95 2.37 7.70
C PHE A 106 15.82 1.11 7.68
N LEU A 107 16.24 0.68 6.50
CA LEU A 107 17.18 -0.43 6.33
C LEU A 107 18.67 0.02 6.35
N GLY A 108 18.95 1.27 6.73
CA GLY A 108 20.31 1.81 6.81
C GLY A 108 20.95 2.16 5.46
N MET A 109 20.17 2.21 4.39
CA MET A 109 20.64 2.57 3.05
C MET A 109 20.31 4.03 2.72
N PRO A 110 21.04 4.68 1.79
CA PRO A 110 20.66 6.01 1.29
C PRO A 110 19.28 5.98 0.62
N ALA A 111 18.57 7.12 0.67
CA ALA A 111 17.38 7.30 -0.15
C ALA A 111 17.72 7.07 -1.63
N PHE A 112 16.79 6.48 -2.37
CA PHE A 112 16.94 6.09 -3.77
C PHE A 112 18.01 5.02 -4.05
N ALA A 113 18.57 4.35 -3.03
CA ALA A 113 19.53 3.26 -3.20
C ALA A 113 19.07 2.18 -4.20
N PRO A 114 17.78 1.75 -4.22
CA PRO A 114 17.32 0.76 -5.17
C PRO A 114 17.47 1.15 -6.65
N LEU A 115 17.48 2.44 -6.97
CA LEU A 115 17.72 2.93 -8.33
C LEU A 115 19.21 3.12 -8.64
N GLN A 116 20.03 3.37 -7.61
CA GLN A 116 21.46 3.61 -7.75
C GLN A 116 22.26 2.28 -7.86
N MET A 117 21.79 1.22 -7.21
CA MET A 117 22.44 -0.09 -7.21
C MET A 117 21.94 -0.94 -8.39
N PRO A 118 22.82 -1.30 -9.38
CA PRO A 118 22.40 -2.02 -10.59
C PRO A 118 21.61 -3.31 -10.30
N MET A 119 22.03 -4.08 -9.28
CA MET A 119 21.37 -5.33 -8.88
C MET A 119 19.96 -5.14 -8.29
N MET A 120 19.66 -3.94 -7.76
CA MET A 120 18.36 -3.62 -7.15
C MET A 120 17.38 -2.97 -8.13
N ARG A 121 17.84 -2.48 -9.28
CA ARG A 121 16.95 -1.80 -10.25
C ARG A 121 15.77 -2.64 -10.72
N PRO A 122 15.93 -3.94 -11.05
CA PRO A 122 14.76 -4.78 -11.41
C PRO A 122 13.73 -4.84 -10.30
N VAL A 123 14.17 -4.93 -9.04
CA VAL A 123 13.30 -4.93 -7.86
C VAL A 123 12.58 -3.59 -7.72
N ALA A 124 13.28 -2.47 -7.91
CA ALA A 124 12.68 -1.13 -7.84
C ALA A 124 11.58 -0.95 -8.89
N PHE A 125 11.80 -1.37 -10.15
CA PHE A 125 10.78 -1.28 -11.20
C PHE A 125 9.62 -2.25 -10.98
N ALA A 126 9.88 -3.47 -10.54
CA ALA A 126 8.83 -4.41 -10.19
C ALA A 126 7.99 -3.89 -9.00
N SER A 127 8.64 -3.25 -8.02
CA SER A 127 7.98 -2.57 -6.91
C SER A 127 7.10 -1.39 -7.39
N LEU A 128 7.52 -0.61 -8.40
CA LEU A 128 6.69 0.42 -9.02
C LEU A 128 5.38 -0.17 -9.56
N ILE A 129 5.49 -1.26 -10.33
CA ILE A 129 4.30 -1.94 -10.88
C ILE A 129 3.37 -2.36 -9.75
N GLY A 130 3.92 -2.95 -8.69
CA GLY A 130 3.14 -3.36 -7.51
C GLY A 130 2.44 -2.21 -6.82
N HIS A 131 3.10 -1.07 -6.65
CA HIS A 131 2.50 0.13 -6.06
C HIS A 131 1.41 0.72 -6.94
N VAL A 132 1.58 0.73 -8.26
CA VAL A 132 0.54 1.17 -9.20
C VAL A 132 -0.68 0.24 -9.12
N ILE A 133 -0.48 -1.08 -9.13
CA ILE A 133 -1.56 -2.06 -8.97
C ILE A 133 -2.26 -1.86 -7.62
N PHE A 134 -1.52 -1.72 -6.52
CA PHE A 134 -2.06 -1.42 -5.21
C PHE A 134 -2.95 -0.17 -5.26
N GLY A 135 -2.46 0.92 -5.82
CA GLY A 135 -3.21 2.17 -5.91
C GLY A 135 -4.48 2.04 -6.76
N VAL A 136 -4.41 1.36 -7.91
CA VAL A 136 -5.58 1.10 -8.78
C VAL A 136 -6.63 0.27 -8.02
N ILE A 137 -6.22 -0.75 -7.27
CA ILE A 137 -7.14 -1.56 -6.45
C ILE A 137 -7.75 -0.71 -5.34
N VAL A 138 -6.96 0.12 -4.64
CA VAL A 138 -7.48 1.06 -3.63
C VAL A 138 -8.56 1.95 -4.24
N GLY A 139 -8.24 2.62 -5.35
CA GLY A 139 -9.18 3.53 -6.02
C GLY A 139 -10.44 2.84 -6.54
N GLY A 140 -10.28 1.64 -7.14
CA GLY A 140 -11.40 0.85 -7.64
C GLY A 140 -12.31 0.31 -6.52
N ALA A 141 -11.73 -0.26 -5.46
CA ALA A 141 -12.47 -0.78 -4.31
C ALA A 141 -13.13 0.34 -3.48
N PHE A 142 -12.51 1.51 -3.41
CA PHE A 142 -13.06 2.67 -2.71
C PHE A 142 -14.45 3.08 -3.22
N VAL A 143 -14.70 3.02 -4.52
CA VAL A 143 -15.96 3.48 -5.14
C VAL A 143 -17.19 2.77 -4.56
N PRO A 144 -17.31 1.43 -4.61
CA PRO A 144 -18.48 0.74 -4.06
C PRO A 144 -18.55 0.83 -2.54
N LEU A 145 -17.40 0.81 -1.83
CA LEU A 145 -17.35 0.90 -0.38
C LEU A 145 -17.90 2.24 0.12
N ARG A 146 -17.53 3.35 -0.53
CA ARG A 146 -18.06 4.67 -0.21
C ARG A 146 -19.57 4.76 -0.43
N ARG A 147 -20.08 4.22 -1.54
CA ARG A 147 -21.51 4.21 -1.83
C ARG A 147 -22.29 3.48 -0.75
N ARG A 148 -21.83 2.30 -0.31
CA ARG A 148 -22.45 1.54 0.80
C ARG A 148 -22.43 2.30 2.11
N ALA A 149 -21.32 2.94 2.46
CA ALA A 149 -21.18 3.73 3.68
C ALA A 149 -22.12 4.96 3.71
N SER A 150 -22.47 5.53 2.54
CA SER A 150 -23.40 6.65 2.43
C SER A 150 -24.87 6.23 2.47
N GLN A 151 -25.17 4.95 2.23
CA GLN A 151 -26.53 4.38 2.20
C GLN A 151 -26.91 3.72 3.54
N ALA A 152 -25.99 3.56 4.48
CA ALA A 152 -26.27 2.97 5.79
C ALA A 152 -27.29 3.88 6.54
N PRO A 153 -28.47 3.37 6.98
CA PRO A 153 -29.48 4.17 7.63
C PRO A 153 -28.97 4.76 8.93
N LEU A 154 -29.19 6.05 9.16
CA LEU A 154 -28.93 6.74 10.44
C LEU A 154 -29.87 6.25 11.58
N GLY A 155 -30.61 5.17 11.36
CA GLY A 155 -31.71 4.70 12.21
C GLY A 155 -31.37 3.68 13.30
N ALA A 156 -30.17 3.09 13.33
CA ALA A 156 -29.89 2.03 14.31
C ALA A 156 -29.48 2.51 15.71
N ALA A 157 -29.30 3.82 15.91
CA ALA A 157 -28.83 4.37 17.20
C ALA A 157 -29.92 5.05 18.05
N ARG A 158 -31.21 4.85 17.74
CA ARG A 158 -32.30 5.49 18.49
C ARG A 158 -33.18 4.57 19.34
N HIS A 159 -32.84 3.29 19.44
CA HIS A 159 -33.57 2.30 20.24
C HIS A 159 -32.63 1.45 21.11
N ALA A 160 -31.74 2.10 21.84
CA ALA A 160 -31.01 1.48 22.94
C ALA A 160 -30.97 2.43 24.12
#